data_2d07dcf03db204a3e5e3fa9bd84fb071
#
_entry.id   2d07dcf03db204a3e5e3fa9bd84fb071
#
_cell.length_a   1.000
_cell.length_b   1.000
_cell.length_c   1.000
_cell.angle_alpha   90.00
_cell.angle_beta   90.00
_cell.angle_gamma   90.00
#
_symmetry.space_group_name_H-M   'P 1'
#
loop_
_entity.id
_entity.type
_entity.pdbx_description
1 polymer ?
#
loop_
_entity_poly.entity_id
_entity_poly.type
_entity_poly.pdbx_seq_one_letter_code
_entity_poly.pdbx_strand_id
1 'polypeptide(L)'
;MLLRQMKYFLAAVYCKSFNEAAKQCFISQPSFSLQIKQLEKELGVKLINRNNCNFSLTPAGEKFYEPCKRIVGDVQNLMQNMQHFAETDQVPSYIIGCKTGYNVCRLLNVINMLNKNSETYHLELLYGDHEQLM
;
A
#
# COMPACT_ATOMS: atom_id res chain seq x y z
N MET A 1 8.53 10.04 13.79
CA MET A 1 7.67 9.98 12.58
C MET A 1 6.73 8.81 12.70
N LEU A 2 5.42 9.05 12.64
CA LEU A 2 4.41 8.01 12.74
C LEU A 2 3.89 7.64 11.36
N LEU A 3 3.64 6.35 11.12
CA LEU A 3 3.05 5.84 9.87
C LEU A 3 1.76 6.60 9.49
N ARG A 4 0.97 6.99 10.48
CA ARG A 4 -0.25 7.79 10.29
C ARG A 4 0.02 9.14 9.65
N GLN A 5 1.10 9.83 10.05
CA GLN A 5 1.50 11.11 9.48
C GLN A 5 1.95 10.98 8.03
N MET A 6 2.61 9.86 7.69
CA MET A 6 2.97 9.52 6.31
C MET A 6 1.72 9.31 5.44
N LYS A 7 0.72 8.58 5.96
CA LYS A 7 -0.57 8.41 5.28
C LYS A 7 -1.29 9.75 5.04
N TYR A 8 -1.26 10.64 6.02
CA TYR A 8 -1.84 11.98 5.87
C TYR A 8 -1.09 12.82 4.83
N PHE A 9 0.24 12.74 4.77
CA PHE A 9 1.01 13.39 3.72
C PHE A 9 0.61 12.88 2.33
N LEU A 10 0.51 11.57 2.12
CA LEU A 10 0.04 10.98 0.86
C LEU A 10 -1.39 11.41 0.50
N ALA A 11 -2.29 11.45 1.47
CA ALA A 11 -3.65 11.93 1.26
C ALA A 11 -3.68 13.42 0.82
N ALA A 12 -2.85 14.26 1.44
CA ALA A 12 -2.71 15.66 1.05
C ALA A 12 -2.22 15.82 -0.40
N VAL A 13 -1.24 15.01 -0.80
CA VAL A 13 -0.70 15.01 -2.18
C VAL A 13 -1.74 14.55 -3.19
N TYR A 14 -2.49 13.50 -2.85
CA TYR A 14 -3.53 12.94 -3.71
C TYR A 14 -4.69 13.92 -3.91
N CYS A 15 -5.23 14.48 -2.83
CA CYS A 15 -6.37 15.40 -2.88
C CYS A 15 -5.99 16.82 -3.38
N LYS A 16 -4.71 17.17 -3.34
CA LYS A 16 -4.21 18.54 -3.59
C LYS A 16 -4.94 19.61 -2.76
N SER A 17 -5.51 19.22 -1.64
CA SER A 17 -6.33 20.04 -0.74
C SER A 17 -6.29 19.50 0.68
N PHE A 18 -5.96 20.36 1.64
CA PHE A 18 -6.00 20.00 3.07
C PHE A 18 -7.41 19.69 3.57
N ASN A 19 -8.41 20.40 3.05
CA ASN A 19 -9.81 20.20 3.45
C ASN A 19 -10.31 18.83 2.98
N GLU A 20 -10.09 18.48 1.71
CA GLU A 20 -10.53 17.21 1.16
C GLU A 20 -9.74 16.03 1.75
N ALA A 21 -8.43 16.18 1.95
CA ALA A 21 -7.61 15.17 2.60
C ALA A 21 -8.05 14.92 4.06
N ALA A 22 -8.39 15.97 4.81
CA ALA A 22 -8.90 15.83 6.17
C ALA A 22 -10.24 15.07 6.21
N LYS A 23 -11.15 15.37 5.28
CA LYS A 23 -12.42 14.63 5.14
C LYS A 23 -12.17 13.16 4.84
N GLN A 24 -11.31 12.83 3.88
CA GLN A 24 -10.95 11.43 3.57
C GLN A 24 -10.33 10.70 4.76
N CYS A 25 -9.59 11.40 5.59
CA CYS A 25 -8.96 10.84 6.79
C CYS A 25 -9.89 10.86 8.02
N PHE A 26 -11.15 11.31 7.90
CA PHE A 26 -12.13 11.41 8.97
C PHE A 26 -11.64 12.21 10.18
N ILE A 27 -10.94 13.31 9.95
CA ILE A 27 -10.48 14.23 10.99
C ILE A 27 -10.73 15.68 10.61
N SER A 28 -10.67 16.58 11.59
CA SER A 28 -10.80 18.01 11.33
C SER A 28 -9.59 18.56 10.58
N GLN A 29 -9.80 19.54 9.72
CA GLN A 29 -8.70 20.19 8.97
C GLN A 29 -7.61 20.79 9.88
N PRO A 30 -7.90 21.44 11.02
CA PRO A 30 -6.86 21.88 11.95
C PRO A 30 -6.01 20.73 12.49
N SER A 31 -6.63 19.60 12.87
CA SER A 31 -5.92 18.40 13.33
C SER A 31 -5.05 17.80 12.23
N PHE A 32 -5.58 17.71 11.01
CA PHE A 32 -4.82 17.26 9.85
C PHE A 32 -3.57 18.13 9.60
N SER A 33 -3.78 19.47 9.59
CA SER A 33 -2.69 20.43 9.41
C SER A 33 -1.63 20.33 10.49
N LEU A 34 -2.03 20.07 11.75
CA LEU A 34 -1.10 19.87 12.86
C LEU A 34 -0.24 18.62 12.65
N GLN A 35 -0.83 17.50 12.20
CA GLN A 35 -0.10 16.25 11.93
C GLN A 35 0.96 16.44 10.83
N ILE A 36 0.64 17.16 9.77
CA ILE A 36 1.62 17.49 8.72
C ILE A 36 2.74 18.39 9.28
N LYS A 37 2.40 19.40 10.09
CA LYS A 37 3.41 20.24 10.74
C LYS A 37 4.35 19.46 11.66
N GLN A 38 3.83 18.49 12.39
CA GLN A 38 4.64 17.62 13.25
C GLN A 38 5.59 16.76 12.42
N LEU A 39 5.13 16.17 11.32
CA LEU A 39 5.98 15.43 10.39
C LEU A 39 7.10 16.29 9.83
N GLU A 40 6.78 17.48 9.34
CA GLU A 40 7.77 18.46 8.84
C GLU A 40 8.78 18.88 9.91
N LYS A 41 8.32 19.05 11.15
CA LYS A 41 9.19 19.37 12.30
C LYS A 41 10.17 18.26 12.62
N GLU A 42 9.71 17.01 12.62
CA GLU A 42 10.58 15.85 12.88
C GLU A 42 11.62 15.65 11.77
N LEU A 43 11.23 15.88 10.52
CA LEU A 43 12.14 15.78 9.37
C LEU A 43 13.07 16.99 9.23
N GLY A 44 12.78 18.10 9.92
CA GLY A 44 13.53 19.35 9.84
C GLY A 44 13.35 20.11 8.53
N VAL A 45 12.42 19.70 7.68
CA VAL A 45 12.17 20.30 6.36
C VAL A 45 10.68 20.47 6.09
N LYS A 46 10.35 21.47 5.27
CA LYS A 46 8.99 21.64 4.75
C LYS A 46 8.76 20.70 3.58
N LEU A 47 7.63 20.00 3.58
CA LEU A 47 7.23 19.08 2.51
C LEU A 47 6.19 19.71 1.58
N ILE A 48 5.35 20.61 2.11
CA ILE A 48 4.24 21.22 1.38
C ILE A 48 4.35 22.73 1.46
N ASN A 49 4.25 23.39 0.31
CA ASN A 49 4.11 24.83 0.22
C ASN A 49 2.68 25.22 0.60
N ARG A 50 2.56 26.15 1.55
CA ARG A 50 1.27 26.64 2.05
C ARG A 50 0.95 28.06 1.53
N ASN A 51 1.70 28.54 0.55
CA ASN A 51 1.52 29.87 0.03
C ASN A 51 0.36 29.91 -0.98
N ASN A 52 -0.68 30.66 -0.60
CA ASN A 52 -1.76 31.16 -1.45
C ASN A 52 -2.38 30.18 -2.44
N CYS A 53 -3.53 29.64 -2.09
CA CYS A 53 -4.54 29.00 -2.96
C CYS A 53 -4.11 27.77 -3.78
N ASN A 54 -2.83 27.50 -3.99
CA ASN A 54 -2.35 26.37 -4.75
C ASN A 54 -1.55 25.40 -3.87
N PHE A 55 -2.02 24.16 -3.82
CA PHE A 55 -1.29 23.05 -3.22
C PHE A 55 -0.07 22.69 -4.10
N SER A 56 1.13 22.72 -3.53
CA SER A 56 2.34 22.22 -4.21
C SER A 56 3.31 21.59 -3.22
N LEU A 57 4.11 20.65 -3.70
CA LEU A 57 5.19 20.07 -2.94
C LEU A 57 6.42 20.99 -2.97
N THR A 58 7.23 20.92 -1.93
CA THR A 58 8.59 21.45 -1.96
C THR A 58 9.52 20.43 -2.65
N PRO A 59 10.75 20.79 -3.04
CA PRO A 59 11.73 19.83 -3.53
C PRO A 59 12.00 18.68 -2.54
N ALA A 60 11.94 18.95 -1.23
CA ALA A 60 12.02 17.93 -0.18
C ALA A 60 10.78 17.03 -0.18
N GLY A 61 9.59 17.60 -0.37
CA GLY A 61 8.32 16.87 -0.48
C GLY A 61 8.30 15.91 -1.68
N GLU A 62 8.80 16.34 -2.83
CA GLU A 62 8.94 15.51 -4.02
C GLU A 62 9.86 14.31 -3.78
N LYS A 63 11.04 14.56 -3.16
CA LYS A 63 11.97 13.49 -2.79
C LYS A 63 11.41 12.54 -1.72
N PHE A 64 10.56 13.02 -0.84
CA PHE A 64 9.94 12.24 0.22
C PHE A 64 8.76 11.41 -0.27
N TYR A 65 8.08 11.83 -1.34
CA TYR A 65 6.81 11.23 -1.81
C TYR A 65 6.95 9.75 -2.18
N GLU A 66 7.85 9.40 -3.10
CA GLU A 66 8.00 8.02 -3.58
C GLU A 66 8.47 7.04 -2.47
N PRO A 67 9.51 7.34 -1.67
CA PRO A 67 9.85 6.49 -0.52
C PRO A 67 8.71 6.36 0.49
N CYS A 68 7.99 7.44 0.78
CA CYS A 68 6.84 7.43 1.69
C CYS A 68 5.73 6.51 1.19
N LYS A 69 5.39 6.58 -0.10
CA LYS A 69 4.38 5.72 -0.74
C LYS A 69 4.76 4.24 -0.64
N ARG A 70 6.02 3.91 -0.91
CA ARG A 70 6.52 2.53 -0.81
C ARG A 70 6.43 2.00 0.62
N ILE A 71 6.92 2.74 1.61
CA ILE A 71 6.88 2.33 3.02
C ILE A 71 5.44 2.10 3.49
N VAL A 72 4.53 3.01 3.17
CA VAL A 72 3.11 2.85 3.54
C VAL A 72 2.49 1.64 2.85
N GLY A 73 2.84 1.39 1.59
CA GLY A 73 2.41 0.21 0.84
C GLY A 73 2.93 -1.09 1.45
N ASP A 74 4.21 -1.15 1.77
CA ASP A 74 4.84 -2.33 2.39
C ASP A 74 4.20 -2.69 3.74
N VAL A 75 3.89 -1.66 4.56
CA VAL A 75 3.19 -1.89 5.83
C VAL A 75 1.76 -2.38 5.60
N GLN A 76 1.05 -1.86 4.59
CA GLN A 76 -0.29 -2.34 4.25
C GLN A 76 -0.27 -3.80 3.79
N ASN A 77 0.67 -4.16 2.92
CA ASN A 77 0.87 -5.53 2.46
C ASN A 77 1.19 -6.48 3.63
N LEU A 78 2.07 -6.06 4.54
CA LEU A 78 2.38 -6.82 5.74
C LEU A 78 1.13 -7.07 6.60
N MET A 79 0.31 -6.03 6.80
CA MET A 79 -0.93 -6.16 7.58
C MET A 79 -1.93 -7.11 6.92
N GLN A 80 -2.09 -7.04 5.60
CA GLN A 80 -2.95 -7.95 4.83
C GLN A 80 -2.45 -9.39 4.92
N ASN A 81 -1.15 -9.62 4.76
CA ASN A 81 -0.56 -10.95 4.89
C ASN A 81 -0.79 -11.54 6.29
N MET A 82 -0.66 -10.72 7.34
CA MET A 82 -0.94 -11.18 8.71
C MET A 82 -2.41 -11.49 8.96
N GLN A 83 -3.34 -10.74 8.37
CA GLN A 83 -4.77 -11.05 8.42
C GLN A 83 -5.07 -12.38 7.71
N HIS A 84 -4.47 -12.64 6.55
CA HIS A 84 -4.57 -13.93 5.89
C HIS A 84 -4.06 -15.09 6.75
N PHE A 85 -2.94 -14.90 7.47
CA PHE A 85 -2.45 -15.91 8.40
C PHE A 85 -3.46 -16.19 9.53
N ALA A 86 -4.09 -15.16 10.08
CA ALA A 86 -5.08 -15.31 11.15
C ALA A 86 -6.37 -16.03 10.68
N GLU A 87 -6.75 -15.85 9.42
CA GLU A 87 -7.92 -16.50 8.81
C GLU A 87 -7.60 -17.93 8.30
N THR A 88 -6.32 -18.23 8.04
CA THR A 88 -5.87 -19.45 7.35
C THR A 88 -5.30 -20.52 8.31
N ASP A 89 -5.48 -20.38 9.62
CA ASP A 89 -4.95 -21.36 10.60
C ASP A 89 -5.50 -22.80 10.39
N GLN A 90 -6.34 -23.04 9.38
CA GLN A 90 -6.91 -24.35 9.03
C GLN A 90 -6.84 -24.72 7.54
N VAL A 91 -6.30 -23.90 6.65
CA VAL A 91 -6.29 -24.19 5.21
C VAL A 91 -4.88 -24.11 4.65
N PRO A 92 -4.32 -25.18 4.07
CA PRO A 92 -2.99 -25.13 3.46
C PRO A 92 -2.98 -24.14 2.29
N SER A 93 -2.03 -23.19 2.29
CA SER A 93 -1.83 -22.24 1.22
C SER A 93 -0.63 -22.66 0.35
N TYR A 94 -0.82 -22.60 -0.96
CA TYR A 94 0.23 -22.90 -1.94
C TYR A 94 0.47 -21.66 -2.81
N ILE A 95 1.74 -21.26 -2.95
CA ILE A 95 2.16 -20.20 -3.85
C ILE A 95 2.75 -20.85 -5.11
N ILE A 96 2.18 -20.53 -6.27
CA ILE A 96 2.65 -21.05 -7.55
C ILE A 96 3.27 -19.89 -8.33
N GLY A 97 4.58 -19.96 -8.56
CA GLY A 97 5.29 -19.03 -9.44
C GLY A 97 5.09 -19.43 -10.92
N CYS A 98 4.58 -18.52 -11.73
CA CYS A 98 4.42 -18.72 -13.18
C CYS A 98 5.33 -17.77 -13.97
N LYS A 99 6.13 -18.34 -14.87
CA LYS A 99 6.93 -17.54 -15.80
C LYS A 99 6.02 -16.84 -16.82
N THR A 100 6.34 -15.61 -17.15
CA THR A 100 5.65 -14.80 -18.17
C THR A 100 5.60 -15.60 -19.50
N GLY A 101 4.38 -15.82 -20.01
CA GLY A 101 4.15 -16.61 -21.24
C GLY A 101 3.55 -18.01 -21.03
N TYR A 102 3.36 -18.47 -19.79
CA TYR A 102 2.68 -19.74 -19.54
C TYR A 102 1.16 -19.59 -19.71
N ASN A 103 0.52 -20.63 -20.29
CA ASN A 103 -0.92 -20.61 -20.53
C ASN A 103 -1.70 -20.81 -19.22
N VAL A 104 -2.17 -19.70 -18.64
CA VAL A 104 -2.94 -19.64 -17.39
C VAL A 104 -4.19 -20.56 -17.42
N CYS A 105 -4.80 -20.72 -18.58
CA CYS A 105 -5.99 -21.58 -18.73
C CYS A 105 -5.68 -23.06 -18.39
N ARG A 106 -4.48 -23.54 -18.70
CA ARG A 106 -4.05 -24.89 -18.36
C ARG A 106 -3.89 -25.08 -16.85
N LEU A 107 -3.33 -24.07 -16.19
CA LEU A 107 -3.14 -24.06 -14.74
C LEU A 107 -4.49 -24.00 -14.01
N LEU A 108 -5.42 -23.16 -14.45
CA LEU A 108 -6.78 -23.06 -13.91
C LEU A 108 -7.55 -24.38 -14.06
N ASN A 109 -7.37 -25.09 -15.17
CA ASN A 109 -7.98 -26.41 -15.36
C ASN A 109 -7.45 -27.45 -14.35
N VAL A 110 -6.13 -27.44 -14.08
CA VAL A 110 -5.52 -28.34 -13.06
C VAL A 110 -6.04 -27.97 -11.66
N ILE A 111 -6.12 -26.70 -11.33
CA ILE A 111 -6.66 -26.21 -10.05
C ILE A 111 -8.13 -26.65 -9.89
N ASN A 112 -8.95 -26.49 -10.93
CA ASN A 112 -10.35 -26.92 -10.91
C ASN A 112 -10.50 -28.44 -10.80
N MET A 113 -9.58 -29.23 -11.35
CA MET A 113 -9.55 -30.69 -11.15
C MET A 113 -9.19 -31.08 -9.72
N LEU A 114 -8.27 -30.34 -9.08
CA LEU A 114 -7.88 -30.57 -7.68
C LEU A 114 -9.00 -30.16 -6.72
N ASN A 115 -9.71 -29.07 -6.99
CA ASN A 115 -10.85 -28.61 -6.16
C ASN A 115 -12.04 -29.57 -6.13
N LYS A 116 -12.12 -30.53 -7.03
CA LYS A 116 -13.18 -31.59 -7.00
C LYS A 116 -13.01 -32.58 -5.85
N ASN A 117 -11.87 -32.59 -5.16
CA ASN A 117 -11.57 -33.54 -4.09
C ASN A 117 -11.83 -33.01 -2.67
N SER A 118 -12.68 -32.02 -2.49
CA SER A 118 -13.23 -31.58 -1.19
C SER A 118 -12.21 -31.00 -0.17
N GLU A 119 -10.97 -30.76 -0.52
CA GLU A 119 -10.04 -30.02 0.34
C GLU A 119 -10.02 -28.56 -0.08
N THR A 120 -10.33 -27.67 0.85
CA THR A 120 -10.24 -26.22 0.64
C THR A 120 -8.78 -25.82 0.81
N TYR A 121 -8.15 -25.24 -0.21
CA TYR A 121 -6.82 -24.65 -0.12
C TYR A 121 -6.81 -23.27 -0.73
N HIS A 122 -5.90 -22.43 -0.26
CA HIS A 122 -5.67 -21.12 -0.80
C HIS A 122 -4.54 -21.17 -1.83
N LEU A 123 -4.78 -20.68 -3.05
CA LEU A 123 -3.81 -20.65 -4.13
C LEU A 123 -3.48 -19.22 -4.51
N GLU A 124 -2.21 -18.84 -4.40
CA GLU A 124 -1.70 -17.56 -4.84
C GLU A 124 -0.82 -17.75 -6.08
N LEU A 125 -1.11 -16.97 -7.14
CA LEU A 125 -0.35 -17.02 -8.39
C LEU A 125 0.57 -15.81 -8.46
N LEU A 126 1.88 -16.07 -8.46
CA LEU A 126 2.89 -15.04 -8.70
C LEU A 126 3.35 -15.08 -10.16
N TYR A 127 3.31 -13.94 -10.82
CA TYR A 127 3.81 -13.77 -12.18
C TYR A 127 5.11 -12.98 -12.14
N GLY A 128 6.15 -13.47 -12.79
CA GLY A 128 7.42 -12.77 -12.88
C GLY A 128 8.40 -13.44 -13.84
N ASP A 129 9.45 -12.73 -14.15
CA ASP A 129 10.63 -13.30 -14.83
C ASP A 129 11.50 -14.08 -13.83
N HIS A 130 12.42 -14.90 -14.34
CA HIS A 130 13.24 -15.83 -13.54
C HIS A 130 13.96 -15.17 -12.35
N GLU A 131 14.32 -13.89 -12.46
CA GLU A 131 14.98 -13.13 -11.39
C GLU A 131 14.02 -12.63 -10.30
N GLN A 132 12.72 -12.59 -10.58
CA GLN A 132 11.69 -12.11 -9.64
C GLN A 132 11.03 -13.24 -8.84
N LEU A 133 11.20 -14.49 -9.28
CA LEU A 133 10.58 -15.68 -8.67
C LEU A 133 11.55 -16.46 -7.77
N MET A 134 12.82 -16.07 -7.72
CA MET A 134 13.83 -16.61 -6.81
C MET A 134 14.15 -15.69 -5.65
#